data_6b757d192d780fc24789bce688d45e1c
#
_entry.id   6b757d192d780fc24789bce688d45e1c
#
_cell.length_a   1.000
_cell.length_b   1.000
_cell.length_c   1.000
_cell.angle_alpha   90.00
_cell.angle_beta   90.00
_cell.angle_gamma   90.00
#
_symmetry.space_group_name_H-M   'P 1'
#
loop_
_entity.id
_entity.type
_entity.pdbx_description
1 polymer ?
#
loop_
_entity_poly.entity_id
_entity_poly.type
_entity_poly.pdbx_seq_one_letter_code
_entity_poly.pdbx_strand_id
1 'polypeptide(L)'
;QFIVKDDVCYLVEGYMDVIQLHEHGIKNVLASSGTSLTKDQIILIKRLTSNIVILFDGDQAGLLASLRSVDMILEEGLNVRICPFPDGEDPDSFVKKNKRDKMIDYIDEQSKDLIDFILSINKEYENDEDKKVALIKSILKSISLIPDSLKQEVYIKKLSSVLSIDESSLFRSFSTIETGKKIQKAKTRNYSRNNVLKVETSKKENRSEYIYQLERQIISILLKYGAEEILFEDIILNKNEKGDVFESKKDIRSKVFEKIYLDLQQDEIEFTHGPFKEIYNKLINSFHNQKIVSIDSFINDLEPN
;
A
#
# COMPACT_ATOMS: atom_id res chain seq x y z
N GLN A 1 5.08 5.58 -22.42
CA GLN A 1 4.66 6.15 -23.72
C GLN A 1 3.14 5.97 -23.94
N PHE A 2 2.56 4.76 -23.80
CA PHE A 2 1.14 4.51 -24.04
C PHE A 2 0.23 5.15 -22.98
N ILE A 3 0.61 5.12 -21.68
CA ILE A 3 -0.15 5.78 -20.62
C ILE A 3 -0.30 7.28 -20.88
N VAL A 4 0.76 7.93 -21.34
CA VAL A 4 0.72 9.37 -21.67
C VAL A 4 -0.15 9.65 -22.90
N LYS A 5 -0.10 8.76 -23.91
CA LYS A 5 -0.88 8.90 -25.14
C LYS A 5 -2.38 8.76 -24.91
N ASP A 6 -2.75 7.76 -24.11
CA ASP A 6 -4.16 7.40 -23.88
C ASP A 6 -4.72 8.13 -22.64
N ASP A 7 -3.88 8.88 -21.92
CA ASP A 7 -4.16 9.61 -20.66
C ASP A 7 -4.89 8.76 -19.61
N VAL A 8 -4.60 7.47 -19.58
CA VAL A 8 -5.13 6.52 -18.59
C VAL A 8 -4.15 5.40 -18.32
N CYS A 9 -4.05 5.00 -17.04
CA CYS A 9 -3.29 3.83 -16.59
C CYS A 9 -4.25 2.76 -16.09
N TYR A 10 -4.22 1.59 -16.71
CA TYR A 10 -4.87 0.39 -16.19
C TYR A 10 -3.95 -0.26 -15.15
N LEU A 11 -4.48 -0.50 -13.95
CA LEU A 11 -3.75 -1.13 -12.86
C LEU A 11 -4.33 -2.52 -12.61
N VAL A 12 -3.50 -3.55 -12.70
CA VAL A 12 -3.84 -4.96 -12.46
C VAL A 12 -3.02 -5.51 -11.29
N GLU A 13 -3.35 -6.71 -10.81
CA GLU A 13 -2.64 -7.35 -9.70
C GLU A 13 -1.34 -8.03 -10.15
N GLY A 14 -1.43 -8.86 -11.19
CA GLY A 14 -0.36 -9.73 -11.63
C GLY A 14 0.38 -9.28 -12.88
N TYR A 15 1.61 -9.73 -13.03
CA TYR A 15 2.39 -9.49 -14.25
C TYR A 15 1.86 -10.30 -15.44
N MET A 16 1.15 -11.41 -15.21
CA MET A 16 0.52 -12.19 -16.27
C MET A 16 -0.60 -11.40 -16.94
N ASP A 17 -1.41 -10.68 -16.15
CA ASP A 17 -2.43 -9.78 -16.70
C ASP A 17 -1.81 -8.71 -17.61
N VAL A 18 -0.66 -8.13 -17.18
CA VAL A 18 0.06 -7.15 -17.99
C VAL A 18 0.49 -7.75 -19.34
N ILE A 19 1.06 -8.95 -19.32
CA ILE A 19 1.53 -9.63 -20.54
C ILE A 19 0.36 -9.87 -21.49
N GLN A 20 -0.74 -10.43 -20.98
CA GLN A 20 -1.90 -10.77 -21.78
C GLN A 20 -2.62 -9.54 -22.35
N LEU A 21 -2.83 -8.52 -21.51
CA LEU A 21 -3.40 -7.26 -21.98
C LEU A 21 -2.52 -6.60 -23.05
N HIS A 22 -1.21 -6.64 -22.85
CA HIS A 22 -0.24 -6.09 -23.81
C HIS A 22 -0.23 -6.85 -25.14
N GLU A 23 -0.30 -8.19 -25.13
CA GLU A 23 -0.42 -9.03 -26.33
C GLU A 23 -1.68 -8.71 -27.12
N HIS A 24 -2.78 -8.40 -26.42
CA HIS A 24 -4.05 -8.00 -27.02
C HIS A 24 -4.12 -6.50 -27.38
N GLY A 25 -2.98 -5.78 -27.29
CA GLY A 25 -2.85 -4.38 -27.73
C GLY A 25 -3.27 -3.32 -26.70
N ILE A 26 -3.57 -3.70 -25.45
CA ILE A 26 -3.80 -2.79 -24.34
C ILE A 26 -2.47 -2.57 -23.62
N LYS A 27 -1.76 -1.49 -23.97
CA LYS A 27 -0.35 -1.29 -23.61
C LYS A 27 -0.13 -0.29 -22.48
N ASN A 28 -1.18 0.40 -22.05
CA ASN A 28 -1.19 1.36 -20.95
C ASN A 28 -1.54 0.72 -19.60
N VAL A 29 -0.99 -0.46 -19.35
CA VAL A 29 -1.24 -1.33 -18.19
C VAL A 29 0.01 -1.47 -17.33
N LEU A 30 -0.18 -1.52 -16.00
CA LEU A 30 0.84 -1.76 -14.99
C LEU A 30 0.31 -2.74 -13.95
N ALA A 31 1.21 -3.51 -13.31
CA ALA A 31 0.85 -4.39 -12.19
C ALA A 31 1.45 -3.89 -10.87
N SER A 32 0.73 -4.16 -9.76
CA SER A 32 1.27 -4.01 -8.40
C SER A 32 2.24 -5.14 -8.02
N SER A 33 2.27 -6.22 -8.81
CA SER A 33 3.23 -7.34 -8.74
C SER A 33 3.25 -8.08 -7.40
N GLY A 34 2.08 -8.55 -6.95
CA GLY A 34 1.95 -9.39 -5.75
C GLY A 34 2.15 -8.68 -4.42
N THR A 35 2.37 -7.38 -4.45
CA THR A 35 2.43 -6.52 -3.26
C THR A 35 1.35 -5.47 -3.32
N SER A 36 0.96 -4.91 -2.16
CA SER A 36 0.08 -3.74 -2.15
C SER A 36 0.73 -2.58 -2.91
N LEU A 37 -0.09 -1.84 -3.68
CA LEU A 37 0.35 -0.63 -4.37
C LEU A 37 1.05 0.33 -3.39
N THR A 38 2.22 0.83 -3.77
CA THR A 38 2.98 1.75 -2.93
C THR A 38 2.78 3.20 -3.34
N LYS A 39 3.01 4.10 -2.39
CA LYS A 39 2.95 5.55 -2.64
C LYS A 39 3.94 5.99 -3.73
N ASP A 40 5.14 5.44 -3.73
CA ASP A 40 6.16 5.77 -4.74
C ASP A 40 5.74 5.35 -6.16
N GLN A 41 5.09 4.18 -6.28
CA GLN A 41 4.51 3.73 -7.55
C GLN A 41 3.41 4.68 -8.04
N ILE A 42 2.52 5.13 -7.14
CA ILE A 42 1.47 6.10 -7.49
C ILE A 42 2.07 7.43 -7.93
N ILE A 43 3.12 7.92 -7.26
CA ILE A 43 3.82 9.15 -7.66
C ILE A 43 4.45 9.01 -9.05
N LEU A 44 4.97 7.83 -9.41
CA LEU A 44 5.49 7.57 -10.75
C LEU A 44 4.37 7.59 -11.80
N ILE A 45 3.22 6.95 -11.52
CA ILE A 45 2.06 6.98 -12.42
C ILE A 45 1.55 8.41 -12.60
N LYS A 46 1.47 9.18 -11.52
CA LYS A 46 1.02 10.58 -11.53
C LYS A 46 1.83 11.50 -12.47
N ARG A 47 3.08 11.16 -12.74
CA ARG A 47 3.90 11.88 -13.74
C ARG A 47 3.47 11.62 -15.18
N LEU A 48 2.73 10.54 -15.41
CA LEU A 48 2.33 10.08 -16.74
C LEU A 48 0.87 10.38 -17.04
N THR A 49 -0.02 10.29 -16.04
CA THR A 49 -1.45 10.54 -16.17
C THR A 49 -2.06 10.89 -14.81
N SER A 50 -3.21 11.56 -14.84
CA SER A 50 -4.04 11.79 -13.65
C SER A 50 -5.15 10.74 -13.48
N ASN A 51 -5.30 9.79 -14.41
CA ASN A 51 -6.40 8.86 -14.48
C ASN A 51 -5.93 7.41 -14.30
N ILE A 52 -6.48 6.73 -13.30
CA ILE A 52 -6.21 5.31 -13.04
C ILE A 52 -7.53 4.55 -13.09
N VAL A 53 -7.53 3.41 -13.77
CA VAL A 53 -8.60 2.43 -13.70
C VAL A 53 -8.02 1.15 -13.12
N ILE A 54 -8.53 0.74 -11.96
CA ILE A 54 -8.15 -0.52 -11.33
C ILE A 54 -8.99 -1.62 -11.95
N LEU A 55 -8.33 -2.60 -12.56
CA LEU A 55 -8.92 -3.82 -13.09
C LEU A 55 -8.62 -4.92 -12.07
N PHE A 56 -9.62 -5.43 -11.41
CA PHE A 56 -9.38 -6.39 -10.35
C PHE A 56 -10.25 -7.65 -10.50
N ASP A 57 -9.75 -8.74 -9.95
CA ASP A 57 -10.43 -10.02 -9.93
C ASP A 57 -11.71 -9.93 -9.08
N GLY A 58 -12.80 -10.52 -9.55
CA GLY A 58 -14.12 -10.41 -8.92
C GLY A 58 -14.26 -11.10 -7.56
N ASP A 59 -13.16 -11.40 -6.85
CA ASP A 59 -13.19 -12.04 -5.56
C ASP A 59 -13.21 -11.04 -4.37
N GLN A 60 -13.61 -11.52 -3.17
CA GLN A 60 -13.71 -10.67 -1.98
C GLN A 60 -12.36 -10.16 -1.46
N ALA A 61 -11.27 -10.90 -1.69
CA ALA A 61 -9.94 -10.52 -1.21
C ALA A 61 -9.37 -9.37 -2.06
N GLY A 62 -9.50 -9.47 -3.38
CA GLY A 62 -9.15 -8.41 -4.32
C GLY A 62 -9.96 -7.13 -4.07
N LEU A 63 -11.22 -7.26 -3.67
CA LEU A 63 -12.07 -6.14 -3.32
C LEU A 63 -11.51 -5.28 -2.18
N LEU A 64 -11.09 -5.90 -1.07
CA LEU A 64 -10.50 -5.17 0.08
C LEU A 64 -9.13 -4.57 -0.25
N ALA A 65 -8.34 -5.27 -1.07
CA ALA A 65 -7.05 -4.77 -1.56
C ALA A 65 -7.26 -3.54 -2.46
N SER A 66 -8.27 -3.59 -3.34
CA SER A 66 -8.65 -2.47 -4.21
C SER A 66 -9.02 -1.21 -3.42
N LEU A 67 -9.83 -1.32 -2.37
CA LEU A 67 -10.23 -0.17 -1.55
C LEU A 67 -9.03 0.55 -0.90
N ARG A 68 -8.02 -0.21 -0.43
CA ARG A 68 -6.79 0.39 0.11
C ARG A 68 -6.00 1.13 -0.98
N SER A 69 -5.93 0.55 -2.17
CA SER A 69 -5.27 1.18 -3.31
C SER A 69 -5.99 2.44 -3.74
N VAL A 70 -7.33 2.43 -3.73
CA VAL A 70 -8.17 3.61 -4.03
C VAL A 70 -7.87 4.76 -3.07
N ASP A 71 -7.84 4.50 -1.76
CA ASP A 71 -7.56 5.54 -0.76
C ASP A 71 -6.18 6.19 -1.00
N MET A 72 -5.14 5.39 -1.29
CA MET A 72 -3.81 5.91 -1.58
C MET A 72 -3.75 6.73 -2.88
N ILE A 73 -4.48 6.30 -3.91
CA ILE A 73 -4.57 7.02 -5.19
C ILE A 73 -5.28 8.37 -5.00
N LEU A 74 -6.37 8.39 -4.24
CA LEU A 74 -7.11 9.61 -3.90
C LEU A 74 -6.26 10.58 -3.07
N GLU A 75 -5.47 10.08 -2.11
CA GLU A 75 -4.57 10.90 -1.29
C GLU A 75 -3.52 11.64 -2.13
N GLU A 76 -3.07 11.03 -3.23
CA GLU A 76 -2.18 11.69 -4.20
C GLU A 76 -2.91 12.61 -5.20
N GLY A 77 -4.24 12.74 -5.10
CA GLY A 77 -5.07 13.65 -5.91
C GLY A 77 -5.41 13.13 -7.31
N LEU A 78 -5.14 11.86 -7.59
CA LEU A 78 -5.46 11.23 -8.87
C LEU A 78 -6.96 10.90 -8.97
N ASN A 79 -7.44 10.72 -10.20
CA ASN A 79 -8.75 10.16 -10.48
C ASN A 79 -8.66 8.63 -10.47
N VAL A 80 -9.60 7.99 -9.81
CA VAL A 80 -9.66 6.52 -9.77
C VAL A 80 -11.04 6.02 -10.15
N ARG A 81 -11.08 5.02 -11.02
CA ARG A 81 -12.25 4.19 -11.32
C ARG A 81 -11.90 2.75 -11.06
N ILE A 82 -12.88 1.94 -10.75
CA ILE A 82 -12.73 0.51 -10.47
C ILE A 82 -13.61 -0.26 -11.44
N CYS A 83 -13.03 -1.21 -12.17
CA CYS A 83 -13.71 -2.10 -13.08
C CYS A 83 -13.65 -3.53 -12.51
N PRO A 84 -14.74 -4.01 -11.88
CA PRO A 84 -14.83 -5.39 -11.46
C PRO A 84 -15.07 -6.30 -12.67
N PHE A 85 -14.45 -7.48 -12.66
CA PHE A 85 -14.75 -8.52 -13.65
C PHE A 85 -15.88 -9.43 -13.13
N PRO A 86 -16.56 -10.19 -14.04
CA PRO A 86 -17.56 -11.16 -13.66
C PRO A 86 -16.98 -12.25 -12.72
N ASP A 87 -17.84 -12.85 -11.88
CA ASP A 87 -17.44 -13.92 -10.98
C ASP A 87 -16.65 -15.02 -11.69
N GLY A 88 -15.44 -15.31 -11.18
CA GLY A 88 -14.54 -16.31 -11.73
C GLY A 88 -13.76 -15.88 -12.97
N GLU A 89 -13.82 -14.61 -13.36
CA GLU A 89 -12.99 -14.03 -14.40
C GLU A 89 -12.02 -12.98 -13.82
N ASP A 90 -10.84 -12.95 -14.41
CA ASP A 90 -9.79 -11.96 -14.19
C ASP A 90 -9.49 -11.22 -15.51
N PRO A 91 -8.70 -10.16 -15.51
CA PRO A 91 -8.33 -9.44 -16.72
C PRO A 91 -7.70 -10.34 -17.80
N ASP A 92 -6.87 -11.32 -17.39
CA ASP A 92 -6.22 -12.28 -18.27
C ASP A 92 -7.22 -13.18 -18.98
N SER A 93 -8.09 -13.88 -18.23
CA SER A 93 -9.10 -14.78 -18.77
C SER A 93 -10.11 -14.05 -19.65
N PHE A 94 -10.51 -12.84 -19.25
CA PHE A 94 -11.48 -12.03 -19.97
C PHE A 94 -10.93 -11.56 -21.32
N VAL A 95 -9.68 -11.08 -21.38
CA VAL A 95 -9.09 -10.62 -22.64
C VAL A 95 -8.81 -11.75 -23.62
N LYS A 96 -8.48 -12.95 -23.12
CA LYS A 96 -8.31 -14.16 -23.95
C LYS A 96 -9.62 -14.61 -24.63
N LYS A 97 -10.74 -14.49 -23.91
CA LYS A 97 -12.07 -14.85 -24.46
C LYS A 97 -12.62 -13.80 -25.40
N ASN A 98 -12.25 -12.54 -25.21
CA ASN A 98 -12.80 -11.41 -25.89
C ASN A 98 -11.73 -10.68 -26.71
N LYS A 99 -12.14 -10.01 -27.81
CA LYS A 99 -11.24 -9.13 -28.56
C LYS A 99 -10.96 -7.84 -27.78
N ARG A 100 -9.84 -7.16 -28.14
CA ARG A 100 -9.41 -5.88 -27.55
C ARG A 100 -10.57 -4.86 -27.43
N ASP A 101 -11.32 -4.67 -28.50
CA ASP A 101 -12.37 -3.64 -28.50
C ASP A 101 -13.47 -3.95 -27.49
N LYS A 102 -13.88 -5.23 -27.37
CA LYS A 102 -14.83 -5.64 -26.33
C LYS A 102 -14.29 -5.47 -24.90
N MET A 103 -12.98 -5.65 -24.69
CA MET A 103 -12.36 -5.41 -23.40
C MET A 103 -12.39 -3.91 -23.05
N ILE A 104 -12.08 -3.04 -24.01
CA ILE A 104 -12.15 -1.58 -23.83
C ILE A 104 -13.59 -1.13 -23.55
N ASP A 105 -14.53 -1.59 -24.37
CA ASP A 105 -15.96 -1.28 -24.19
C ASP A 105 -16.43 -1.73 -22.81
N TYR A 106 -16.04 -2.93 -22.35
CA TYR A 106 -16.37 -3.44 -21.04
C TYR A 106 -15.80 -2.57 -19.91
N ILE A 107 -14.52 -2.19 -20.01
CA ILE A 107 -13.88 -1.30 -19.04
C ILE A 107 -14.62 0.04 -18.98
N ASP A 108 -14.97 0.63 -20.10
CA ASP A 108 -15.64 1.92 -20.14
C ASP A 108 -17.07 1.88 -19.57
N GLU A 109 -17.82 0.81 -19.85
CA GLU A 109 -19.19 0.62 -19.37
C GLU A 109 -19.26 0.21 -17.89
N GLN A 110 -18.36 -0.67 -17.43
CA GLN A 110 -18.44 -1.28 -16.10
C GLN A 110 -17.60 -0.55 -15.04
N SER A 111 -16.68 0.35 -15.45
CA SER A 111 -15.90 1.10 -14.48
C SER A 111 -16.75 2.07 -13.68
N LYS A 112 -16.66 1.99 -12.38
CA LYS A 112 -17.38 2.79 -11.40
C LYS A 112 -16.43 3.75 -10.69
N ASP A 113 -16.91 4.90 -10.29
CA ASP A 113 -16.17 5.73 -9.34
C ASP A 113 -16.26 5.16 -7.91
N LEU A 114 -15.55 5.81 -6.97
CA LEU A 114 -15.50 5.40 -5.58
C LEU A 114 -16.88 5.16 -4.96
N ILE A 115 -17.83 6.09 -5.16
CA ILE A 115 -19.14 6.04 -4.51
C ILE A 115 -19.98 4.90 -5.09
N ASP A 116 -20.10 4.86 -6.40
CA ASP A 116 -20.90 3.84 -7.10
C ASP A 116 -20.32 2.44 -6.85
N PHE A 117 -19.00 2.32 -6.78
CA PHE A 117 -18.33 1.07 -6.47
C PHE A 117 -18.64 0.61 -5.05
N ILE A 118 -18.38 1.45 -4.02
CA ILE A 118 -18.63 1.10 -2.62
C ILE A 118 -20.10 0.74 -2.38
N LEU A 119 -21.03 1.46 -2.98
CA LEU A 119 -22.46 1.17 -2.86
C LEU A 119 -22.81 -0.16 -3.54
N SER A 120 -22.19 -0.48 -4.68
CA SER A 120 -22.49 -1.72 -5.40
C SER A 120 -22.08 -2.99 -4.66
N ILE A 121 -21.06 -2.91 -3.81
CA ILE A 121 -20.54 -4.06 -3.05
C ILE A 121 -21.15 -4.20 -1.65
N ASN A 122 -21.84 -3.18 -1.15
CA ASN A 122 -22.42 -3.15 0.20
C ASN A 122 -23.95 -3.07 0.17
N LYS A 123 -24.62 -3.83 -0.68
CA LYS A 123 -26.11 -3.77 -0.86
C LYS A 123 -26.91 -3.96 0.43
N GLU A 124 -26.30 -4.53 1.47
CA GLU A 124 -26.95 -4.74 2.77
C GLU A 124 -27.31 -3.42 3.48
N TYR A 125 -26.69 -2.28 3.09
CA TYR A 125 -27.01 -0.98 3.69
C TYR A 125 -28.47 -0.53 3.44
N GLU A 126 -29.12 -1.05 2.41
CA GLU A 126 -30.49 -0.69 2.05
C GLU A 126 -31.51 -1.14 3.12
N ASN A 127 -31.18 -2.19 3.87
CA ASN A 127 -32.05 -2.81 4.86
C ASN A 127 -31.61 -2.59 6.32
N ASP A 128 -30.54 -1.84 6.58
CA ASP A 128 -29.94 -1.67 7.90
C ASP A 128 -29.41 -0.23 8.07
N GLU A 129 -30.08 0.57 8.87
CA GLU A 129 -29.75 1.98 9.09
C GLU A 129 -28.35 2.17 9.73
N ASP A 130 -27.92 1.27 10.63
CA ASP A 130 -26.62 1.35 11.27
C ASP A 130 -25.50 1.03 10.25
N LYS A 131 -25.69 0.05 9.39
CA LYS A 131 -24.79 -0.25 8.28
C LYS A 131 -24.72 0.90 7.30
N LYS A 132 -25.87 1.52 6.99
CA LYS A 132 -25.93 2.72 6.13
C LYS A 132 -25.11 3.87 6.71
N VAL A 133 -25.26 4.18 7.98
CA VAL A 133 -24.48 5.23 8.65
C VAL A 133 -22.98 4.90 8.66
N ALA A 134 -22.60 3.66 8.94
CA ALA A 134 -21.21 3.21 8.91
C ALA A 134 -20.59 3.34 7.50
N LEU A 135 -21.36 2.97 6.47
CA LEU A 135 -20.95 3.07 5.07
C LEU A 135 -20.73 4.53 4.66
N ILE A 136 -21.66 5.43 5.00
CA ILE A 136 -21.54 6.87 4.73
C ILE A 136 -20.26 7.43 5.38
N LYS A 137 -20.01 7.08 6.65
CA LYS A 137 -18.78 7.51 7.34
C LYS A 137 -17.50 7.01 6.66
N SER A 138 -17.50 5.78 6.15
CA SER A 138 -16.36 5.24 5.41
C SER A 138 -16.13 5.97 4.09
N ILE A 139 -17.19 6.25 3.32
CA ILE A 139 -17.11 7.02 2.07
C ILE A 139 -16.61 8.45 2.34
N LEU A 140 -17.16 9.13 3.35
CA LEU A 140 -16.71 10.47 3.73
C LEU A 140 -15.25 10.49 4.18
N LYS A 141 -14.78 9.42 4.83
CA LYS A 141 -13.37 9.26 5.20
C LYS A 141 -12.47 9.16 3.96
N SER A 142 -12.83 8.37 2.96
CA SER A 142 -12.09 8.30 1.69
C SER A 142 -12.12 9.63 0.93
N ILE A 143 -13.28 10.30 0.85
CA ILE A 143 -13.39 11.65 0.25
C ILE A 143 -12.45 12.65 0.96
N SER A 144 -12.32 12.57 2.28
CA SER A 144 -11.43 13.46 3.05
C SER A 144 -9.93 13.24 2.79
N LEU A 145 -9.55 12.21 2.04
CA LEU A 145 -8.16 12.00 1.58
C LEU A 145 -7.84 12.82 0.33
N ILE A 146 -8.84 13.20 -0.44
CA ILE A 146 -8.68 13.98 -1.67
C ILE A 146 -8.10 15.37 -1.31
N PRO A 147 -6.96 15.80 -1.91
CA PRO A 147 -6.36 17.09 -1.56
C PRO A 147 -7.15 18.31 -2.05
N ASP A 148 -7.92 18.16 -3.13
CA ASP A 148 -8.70 19.23 -3.76
C ASP A 148 -10.07 19.35 -3.11
N SER A 149 -10.34 20.51 -2.48
CA SER A 149 -11.59 20.79 -1.78
C SER A 149 -12.80 20.87 -2.71
N LEU A 150 -12.63 21.36 -3.95
CA LEU A 150 -13.74 21.40 -4.92
C LEU A 150 -14.11 19.97 -5.35
N LYS A 151 -13.12 19.13 -5.54
CA LYS A 151 -13.36 17.71 -5.84
C LYS A 151 -14.05 16.99 -4.67
N GLN A 152 -13.66 17.29 -3.43
CA GLN A 152 -14.36 16.78 -2.24
C GLN A 152 -15.84 17.19 -2.25
N GLU A 153 -16.14 18.48 -2.54
CA GLU A 153 -17.50 19.00 -2.60
C GLU A 153 -18.34 18.29 -3.66
N VAL A 154 -17.80 18.07 -4.86
CA VAL A 154 -18.48 17.35 -5.94
C VAL A 154 -18.82 15.91 -5.52
N TYR A 155 -17.91 15.21 -4.83
CA TYR A 155 -18.18 13.87 -4.31
C TYR A 155 -19.25 13.86 -3.21
N ILE A 156 -19.24 14.85 -2.30
CA ILE A 156 -20.27 14.97 -1.25
C ILE A 156 -21.63 15.23 -1.86
N LYS A 157 -21.73 16.11 -2.87
CA LYS A 157 -22.99 16.37 -3.61
C LYS A 157 -23.50 15.11 -4.32
N LYS A 158 -22.61 14.36 -4.97
CA LYS A 158 -22.96 13.07 -5.57
C LYS A 158 -23.51 12.10 -4.52
N LEU A 159 -22.82 11.96 -3.37
CA LEU A 159 -23.24 11.08 -2.28
C LEU A 159 -24.62 11.47 -1.73
N SER A 160 -24.88 12.77 -1.56
CA SER A 160 -26.18 13.33 -1.17
C SER A 160 -27.28 12.92 -2.14
N SER A 161 -27.05 13.09 -3.45
CA SER A 161 -28.00 12.73 -4.50
C SER A 161 -28.31 11.24 -4.55
N VAL A 162 -27.28 10.39 -4.52
CA VAL A 162 -27.43 8.93 -4.65
C VAL A 162 -28.15 8.32 -3.44
N LEU A 163 -27.82 8.77 -2.23
CA LEU A 163 -28.42 8.24 -0.98
C LEU A 163 -29.66 8.99 -0.53
N SER A 164 -30.06 10.06 -1.23
CA SER A 164 -31.18 10.96 -0.85
C SER A 164 -31.04 11.51 0.58
N ILE A 165 -29.81 11.93 0.94
CA ILE A 165 -29.48 12.51 2.25
C ILE A 165 -29.21 13.99 2.08
N ASP A 166 -29.66 14.79 3.06
CA ASP A 166 -29.41 16.23 3.07
C ASP A 166 -27.91 16.55 3.03
N GLU A 167 -27.53 17.40 2.07
CA GLU A 167 -26.15 17.81 1.81
C GLU A 167 -25.51 18.47 3.04
N SER A 168 -26.24 19.31 3.76
CA SER A 168 -25.73 20.00 4.94
C SER A 168 -25.41 19.06 6.08
N SER A 169 -26.10 17.92 6.17
CA SER A 169 -25.84 16.85 7.15
C SER A 169 -24.56 16.08 6.82
N LEU A 170 -24.31 15.83 5.53
CA LEU A 170 -23.06 15.22 5.07
C LEU A 170 -21.87 16.15 5.29
N PHE A 171 -22.00 17.45 5.00
CA PHE A 171 -20.94 18.43 5.25
C PHE A 171 -20.62 18.59 6.73
N ARG A 172 -21.61 18.55 7.63
CA ARG A 172 -21.35 18.56 9.09
C ARG A 172 -20.56 17.33 9.52
N SER A 173 -20.94 16.14 9.06
CA SER A 173 -20.23 14.89 9.33
C SER A 173 -18.81 14.91 8.77
N PHE A 174 -18.63 15.40 7.55
CA PHE A 174 -17.35 15.57 6.90
C PHE A 174 -16.43 16.53 7.67
N SER A 175 -16.94 17.69 8.10
CA SER A 175 -16.18 18.66 8.91
C SER A 175 -15.71 18.06 10.24
N THR A 176 -16.50 17.17 10.84
CA THR A 176 -16.12 16.46 12.07
C THR A 176 -14.95 15.52 11.81
N ILE A 177 -14.94 14.80 10.67
CA ILE A 177 -13.84 13.91 10.25
C ILE A 177 -12.57 14.74 10.01
N GLU A 178 -12.68 15.84 9.28
CA GLU A 178 -11.56 16.77 9.01
C GLU A 178 -10.96 17.35 10.29
N THR A 179 -11.80 17.80 11.21
CA THR A 179 -11.37 18.33 12.52
C THR A 179 -10.67 17.26 13.34
N GLY A 180 -11.22 16.03 13.37
CA GLY A 180 -10.59 14.88 14.02
C GLY A 180 -9.19 14.56 13.46
N LYS A 181 -9.03 14.61 12.14
CA LYS A 181 -7.72 14.45 11.49
C LYS A 181 -6.72 15.55 11.88
N LYS A 182 -7.18 16.83 11.92
CA LYS A 182 -6.35 17.96 12.34
C LYS A 182 -5.91 17.83 13.80
N ILE A 183 -6.79 17.39 14.70
CA ILE A 183 -6.49 17.15 16.12
C ILE A 183 -5.52 15.98 16.27
N GLN A 184 -5.69 14.88 15.54
CA GLN A 184 -4.74 13.76 15.56
C GLN A 184 -3.36 14.16 15.02
N LYS A 185 -3.31 14.87 13.87
CA LYS A 185 -2.06 15.42 13.34
C LYS A 185 -1.40 16.42 14.32
N ALA A 186 -2.20 17.23 15.03
CA ALA A 186 -1.68 18.15 16.05
C ALA A 186 -1.19 17.42 17.31
N LYS A 187 -1.88 16.34 17.76
CA LYS A 187 -1.42 15.50 18.88
C LYS A 187 -0.12 14.75 18.53
N THR A 188 -0.02 14.21 17.34
CA THR A 188 1.21 13.55 16.85
C THR A 188 2.35 14.57 16.70
N ARG A 189 2.05 15.78 16.21
CA ARG A 189 3.02 16.90 16.18
C ARG A 189 3.44 17.37 17.59
N ASN A 190 2.54 17.40 18.57
CA ASN A 190 2.88 17.78 19.93
C ASN A 190 3.66 16.69 20.67
N TYR A 191 3.41 15.40 20.39
CA TYR A 191 4.26 14.30 20.90
C TYR A 191 5.67 14.36 20.30
N SER A 192 5.78 14.74 19.02
CA SER A 192 7.08 14.96 18.35
C SER A 192 7.74 16.28 18.80
N ARG A 193 6.96 17.33 19.16
CA ARG A 193 7.49 18.62 19.57
C ARG A 193 8.15 18.64 20.97
N ASN A 194 7.78 17.73 21.82
CA ASN A 194 8.43 17.63 23.15
C ASN A 194 9.77 16.90 23.12
N ASN A 195 10.18 16.36 21.98
CA ASN A 195 11.44 15.62 21.83
C ASN A 195 12.33 16.04 20.65
N VAL A 196 12.03 17.13 19.94
CA VAL A 196 12.93 17.58 18.85
C VAL A 196 13.01 19.10 18.78
N LEU A 197 14.20 19.61 19.07
CA LEU A 197 14.64 20.95 18.72
C LEU A 197 14.69 21.10 17.19
N LYS A 198 14.16 22.23 16.71
CA LYS A 198 14.12 22.77 15.34
C LYS A 198 15.12 22.22 14.34
N VAL A 199 14.61 21.78 13.18
CA VAL A 199 15.22 22.13 11.87
C VAL A 199 14.11 22.21 10.83
N GLU A 200 13.94 23.37 10.20
CA GLU A 200 13.24 23.55 8.92
C GLU A 200 14.24 23.27 7.80
N THR A 201 13.98 22.28 6.96
CA THR A 201 14.55 22.24 5.60
C THR A 201 13.77 21.27 4.68
N SER A 202 13.85 21.55 3.45
CA SER A 202 13.22 21.14 2.20
C SER A 202 13.00 19.63 1.91
N LYS A 203 12.02 19.37 1.04
CA LYS A 203 11.49 18.09 0.55
C LYS A 203 12.45 17.00 0.02
N LYS A 204 13.76 17.22 0.01
CA LYS A 204 14.76 16.22 -0.40
C LYS A 204 15.34 15.38 0.76
N GLU A 205 15.16 15.81 2.00
CA GLU A 205 15.77 15.18 3.19
C GLU A 205 14.99 13.97 3.73
N ASN A 206 13.71 13.80 3.34
CA ASN A 206 12.84 12.77 3.94
C ASN A 206 13.25 11.32 3.65
N ARG A 207 13.93 11.03 2.52
CA ARG A 207 14.31 9.64 2.18
C ARG A 207 15.54 9.18 2.96
N SER A 208 16.53 10.03 3.12
CA SER A 208 17.74 9.74 3.89
C SER A 208 17.41 9.57 5.37
N GLU A 209 16.57 10.45 5.92
CA GLU A 209 16.10 10.37 7.31
C GLU A 209 15.25 9.09 7.55
N TYR A 210 14.39 8.72 6.59
CA TYR A 210 13.59 7.49 6.69
C TYR A 210 14.48 6.23 6.69
N ILE A 211 15.45 6.15 5.79
CA ILE A 211 16.42 5.04 5.74
C ILE A 211 17.25 4.99 7.05
N TYR A 212 17.72 6.13 7.54
CA TYR A 212 18.42 6.23 8.80
C TYR A 212 17.59 5.65 9.96
N GLN A 213 16.29 5.97 10.04
CA GLN A 213 15.41 5.45 11.09
C GLN A 213 15.20 3.94 10.97
N LEU A 214 15.06 3.40 9.75
CA LEU A 214 14.95 1.96 9.52
C LEU A 214 16.22 1.22 9.91
N GLU A 215 17.38 1.69 9.47
CA GLU A 215 18.67 1.11 9.83
C GLU A 215 18.90 1.13 11.35
N ARG A 216 18.56 2.23 12.00
CA ARG A 216 18.58 2.35 13.46
C ARG A 216 17.68 1.33 14.15
N GLN A 217 16.49 1.09 13.62
CA GLN A 217 15.56 0.09 14.16
C GLN A 217 16.14 -1.33 14.04
N ILE A 218 16.73 -1.68 12.90
CA ILE A 218 17.37 -2.99 12.70
C ILE A 218 18.50 -3.18 13.73
N ILE A 219 19.37 -2.20 13.92
CA ILE A 219 20.44 -2.25 14.92
C ILE A 219 19.84 -2.41 16.33
N SER A 220 18.79 -1.68 16.66
CA SER A 220 18.11 -1.79 17.98
C SER A 220 17.52 -3.18 18.23
N ILE A 221 16.94 -3.81 17.20
CA ILE A 221 16.39 -5.17 17.28
C ILE A 221 17.55 -6.18 17.49
N LEU A 222 18.62 -6.05 16.72
CA LEU A 222 19.79 -6.93 16.86
C LEU A 222 20.43 -6.84 18.25
N LEU A 223 20.56 -5.63 18.80
CA LEU A 223 21.13 -5.42 20.14
C LEU A 223 20.25 -5.98 21.25
N LYS A 224 18.93 -5.90 21.12
CA LYS A 224 17.97 -6.32 22.17
C LYS A 224 17.62 -7.80 22.09
N TYR A 225 17.45 -8.31 20.87
CA TYR A 225 16.84 -9.62 20.63
C TYR A 225 17.68 -10.53 19.72
N GLY A 226 18.83 -10.05 19.21
CA GLY A 226 19.61 -10.77 18.19
C GLY A 226 19.93 -12.21 18.56
N ALA A 227 20.24 -12.51 19.81
CA ALA A 227 20.55 -13.85 20.30
C ALA A 227 19.32 -14.72 20.61
N GLU A 228 18.12 -14.12 20.64
CA GLU A 228 16.88 -14.83 20.95
C GLU A 228 16.47 -15.75 19.81
N GLU A 229 15.98 -16.93 20.14
CA GLU A 229 15.41 -17.90 19.20
C GLU A 229 13.88 -17.76 19.22
N ILE A 230 13.31 -17.39 18.08
CA ILE A 230 11.87 -17.20 17.91
C ILE A 230 11.34 -17.99 16.72
N LEU A 231 10.03 -18.15 16.69
CA LEU A 231 9.30 -18.80 15.59
C LEU A 231 8.92 -17.75 14.56
N PHE A 232 9.42 -17.88 13.34
CA PHE A 232 9.05 -17.04 12.21
C PHE A 232 8.11 -17.81 11.30
N GLU A 233 7.07 -17.15 10.82
CA GLU A 233 6.22 -17.65 9.76
C GLU A 233 6.83 -17.25 8.43
N ASP A 234 7.31 -18.21 7.66
CA ASP A 234 7.92 -17.99 6.33
C ASP A 234 7.06 -18.56 5.22
N ILE A 235 7.03 -17.90 4.06
CA ILE A 235 6.27 -18.34 2.90
C ILE A 235 7.21 -19.16 2.01
N ILE A 236 6.87 -20.43 1.81
CA ILE A 236 7.64 -21.34 0.96
C ILE A 236 6.84 -21.68 -0.28
N LEU A 237 7.47 -21.52 -1.45
CA LEU A 237 6.93 -21.97 -2.72
C LEU A 237 7.15 -23.48 -2.88
N ASN A 238 6.08 -24.24 -2.90
CA ASN A 238 6.08 -25.67 -3.15
C ASN A 238 5.57 -25.98 -4.56
N LYS A 239 6.06 -27.08 -5.16
CA LYS A 239 5.53 -27.62 -6.41
C LYS A 239 4.76 -28.89 -6.12
N ASN A 240 3.55 -29.02 -6.68
CA ASN A 240 2.80 -30.26 -6.66
C ASN A 240 3.36 -31.24 -7.71
N GLU A 241 2.87 -32.48 -7.70
CA GLU A 241 3.28 -33.54 -8.68
C GLU A 241 2.93 -33.17 -10.13
N LYS A 242 2.06 -32.16 -10.36
CA LYS A 242 1.69 -31.65 -11.69
C LYS A 242 2.55 -30.47 -12.13
N GLY A 243 3.47 -30.00 -11.26
CA GLY A 243 4.36 -28.87 -11.55
C GLY A 243 3.83 -27.49 -11.17
N ASP A 244 2.60 -27.40 -10.65
CA ASP A 244 2.02 -26.13 -10.22
C ASP A 244 2.71 -25.65 -8.93
N VAL A 245 3.00 -24.37 -8.88
CA VAL A 245 3.63 -23.72 -7.72
C VAL A 245 2.54 -23.17 -6.81
N PHE A 246 2.59 -23.52 -5.52
CA PHE A 246 1.69 -22.98 -4.50
C PHE A 246 2.46 -22.51 -3.28
N GLU A 247 1.97 -21.47 -2.63
CA GLU A 247 2.53 -20.94 -1.40
C GLU A 247 2.05 -21.76 -0.21
N SER A 248 2.97 -22.13 0.67
CA SER A 248 2.63 -22.68 1.98
C SER A 248 3.36 -21.91 3.07
N LYS A 249 2.70 -21.72 4.19
CA LYS A 249 3.29 -21.15 5.39
C LYS A 249 4.05 -22.24 6.13
N LYS A 250 5.28 -21.94 6.51
CA LYS A 250 6.09 -22.83 7.33
C LYS A 250 6.67 -22.07 8.50
N ASP A 251 6.44 -22.59 9.68
CA ASP A 251 7.08 -22.07 10.88
C ASP A 251 8.56 -22.49 10.91
N ILE A 252 9.44 -21.52 10.92
CA ILE A 252 10.90 -21.73 11.01
C ILE A 252 11.39 -21.16 12.33
N ARG A 253 12.00 -22.01 13.15
CA ARG A 253 12.66 -21.59 14.37
C ARG A 253 14.07 -21.16 14.03
N SER A 254 14.41 -19.90 14.29
CA SER A 254 15.73 -19.33 14.02
C SER A 254 16.05 -18.22 15.02
N LYS A 255 17.32 -17.93 15.17
CA LYS A 255 17.73 -16.74 15.93
C LYS A 255 17.40 -15.47 15.14
N VAL A 256 17.04 -14.41 15.87
CA VAL A 256 16.67 -13.13 15.23
C VAL A 256 17.78 -12.61 14.33
N PHE A 257 19.05 -12.70 14.76
CA PHE A 257 20.16 -12.23 13.93
C PHE A 257 20.33 -13.04 12.63
N GLU A 258 20.09 -14.35 12.67
CA GLU A 258 20.18 -15.23 11.48
C GLU A 258 19.10 -14.87 10.46
N LYS A 259 17.86 -14.68 10.93
CA LYS A 259 16.75 -14.30 10.04
C LYS A 259 16.99 -12.94 9.40
N ILE A 260 17.36 -11.92 10.19
CA ILE A 260 17.67 -10.57 9.65
C ILE A 260 18.84 -10.63 8.67
N TYR A 261 19.89 -11.40 8.97
CA TYR A 261 21.06 -11.56 8.10
C TYR A 261 20.67 -12.18 6.75
N LEU A 262 19.89 -13.28 6.78
CA LEU A 262 19.44 -13.98 5.57
C LEU A 262 18.51 -13.12 4.74
N ASP A 263 17.54 -12.43 5.34
CA ASP A 263 16.60 -11.57 4.63
C ASP A 263 17.34 -10.41 3.92
N LEU A 264 18.25 -9.73 4.61
CA LEU A 264 19.04 -8.66 4.00
C LEU A 264 19.95 -9.15 2.88
N GLN A 265 20.52 -10.37 3.01
CA GLN A 265 21.33 -10.99 1.96
C GLN A 265 20.48 -11.40 0.75
N GLN A 266 19.30 -11.97 0.98
CA GLN A 266 18.39 -12.41 -0.08
C GLN A 266 17.86 -11.23 -0.90
N ASP A 267 17.59 -10.10 -0.25
CA ASP A 267 17.06 -8.90 -0.89
C ASP A 267 18.17 -7.96 -1.39
N GLU A 268 19.45 -8.35 -1.28
CA GLU A 268 20.62 -7.54 -1.65
C GLU A 268 20.63 -6.14 -1.00
N ILE A 269 20.11 -6.05 0.25
CA ILE A 269 20.01 -4.80 0.99
C ILE A 269 21.30 -4.56 1.77
N GLU A 270 21.92 -3.40 1.53
CA GLU A 270 23.07 -2.92 2.30
C GLU A 270 22.71 -1.68 3.12
N PHE A 271 23.35 -1.56 4.31
CA PHE A 271 23.27 -0.33 5.11
C PHE A 271 23.93 0.84 4.36
N THR A 272 23.23 1.95 4.31
CA THR A 272 23.71 3.18 3.62
C THR A 272 24.43 4.11 4.59
N HIS A 273 24.09 4.07 5.87
CA HIS A 273 24.74 4.88 6.91
C HIS A 273 26.00 4.18 7.45
N GLY A 274 27.17 4.75 7.21
CA GLY A 274 28.46 4.15 7.53
C GLY A 274 28.58 3.61 8.96
N PRO A 275 28.30 4.41 10.02
CA PRO A 275 28.32 3.93 11.40
C PRO A 275 27.40 2.74 11.66
N PHE A 276 26.21 2.71 11.09
CA PHE A 276 25.30 1.55 11.26
C PHE A 276 25.79 0.33 10.52
N LYS A 277 26.40 0.48 9.36
CA LYS A 277 27.05 -0.64 8.62
C LYS A 277 28.17 -1.28 9.44
N GLU A 278 29.00 -0.46 10.10
CA GLU A 278 30.06 -0.95 10.98
C GLU A 278 29.52 -1.69 12.21
N ILE A 279 28.53 -1.11 12.88
CA ILE A 279 27.86 -1.71 14.02
C ILE A 279 27.21 -3.03 13.64
N TYR A 280 26.48 -3.06 12.52
CA TYR A 280 25.85 -4.27 11.97
C TYR A 280 26.88 -5.39 11.75
N ASN A 281 27.96 -5.08 11.05
CA ASN A 281 29.02 -6.06 10.77
C ASN A 281 29.68 -6.61 12.06
N LYS A 282 29.95 -5.74 13.04
CA LYS A 282 30.47 -6.15 14.34
C LYS A 282 29.48 -7.05 15.09
N LEU A 283 28.18 -6.73 15.10
CA LEU A 283 27.14 -7.53 15.74
C LEU A 283 27.01 -8.90 15.08
N ILE A 284 26.89 -8.98 13.76
CA ILE A 284 26.76 -10.23 13.04
C ILE A 284 27.98 -11.12 13.25
N ASN A 285 29.20 -10.58 13.18
CA ASN A 285 30.42 -11.33 13.47
C ASN A 285 30.47 -11.84 14.90
N SER A 286 30.00 -11.06 15.88
CA SER A 286 29.96 -11.48 17.27
C SER A 286 28.97 -12.63 17.49
N PHE A 287 27.78 -12.55 16.87
CA PHE A 287 26.78 -13.62 16.94
C PHE A 287 27.25 -14.91 16.27
N HIS A 288 27.88 -14.83 15.09
CA HIS A 288 28.45 -16.01 14.42
C HIS A 288 29.54 -16.68 15.24
N ASN A 289 30.34 -15.91 15.98
CA ASN A 289 31.38 -16.44 16.86
C ASN A 289 30.84 -16.85 18.25
N GLN A 290 29.53 -16.94 18.44
CA GLN A 290 28.86 -17.31 19.68
C GLN A 290 29.27 -16.46 20.89
N LYS A 291 29.73 -15.23 20.68
CA LYS A 291 30.02 -14.31 21.76
C LYS A 291 28.71 -13.75 22.32
N ILE A 292 28.59 -13.72 23.63
CA ILE A 292 27.47 -13.05 24.30
C ILE A 292 27.64 -11.55 24.08
N VAL A 293 26.78 -10.97 23.27
CA VAL A 293 26.75 -9.52 23.06
C VAL A 293 25.89 -8.92 24.16
N SER A 294 26.50 -8.41 25.22
CA SER A 294 25.80 -7.50 26.14
C SER A 294 25.92 -6.08 25.61
N ILE A 295 24.83 -5.28 25.74
CA ILE A 295 24.84 -3.88 25.31
C ILE A 295 25.98 -3.11 25.92
N ASP A 296 26.27 -3.34 27.22
CA ASP A 296 27.35 -2.67 27.98
C ASP A 296 28.72 -3.06 27.45
N SER A 297 28.98 -4.33 27.13
CA SER A 297 30.26 -4.76 26.57
C SER A 297 30.45 -4.23 25.16
N PHE A 298 29.38 -4.13 24.38
CA PHE A 298 29.46 -3.64 23.02
C PHE A 298 29.69 -2.12 22.95
N ILE A 299 29.10 -1.35 23.88
CA ILE A 299 29.34 0.10 24.02
C ILE A 299 30.78 0.39 24.39
N ASN A 300 31.36 -0.42 25.29
CA ASN A 300 32.76 -0.26 25.71
C ASN A 300 33.78 -0.64 24.63
N ASP A 301 33.38 -1.46 23.64
CA ASP A 301 34.22 -1.84 22.50
C ASP A 301 34.11 -0.86 21.29
N LEU A 302 33.20 0.11 21.37
CA LEU A 302 33.15 1.23 20.45
C LEU A 302 34.10 2.30 20.95
N GLU A 303 35.26 2.46 20.30
CA GLU A 303 36.19 3.55 20.63
C GLU A 303 35.45 4.89 20.59
N PRO A 304 35.68 5.76 21.60
CA PRO A 304 35.11 7.09 21.59
C PRO A 304 35.75 7.90 20.45
N ASN A 305 34.96 8.27 19.44
CA ASN A 305 35.29 9.32 18.49
C ASN A 305 34.93 10.68 19.07
#